data_ae5a0695f05a64d4b6dba83aa53340dc
#
_entry.id   ae5a0695f05a64d4b6dba83aa53340dc
#
_cell.length_a   1.000
_cell.length_b   1.000
_cell.length_c   1.000
_cell.angle_alpha   90.00
_cell.angle_beta   90.00
_cell.angle_gamma   90.00
#
_symmetry.space_group_name_H-M   'P 1'
#
loop_
_entity.id
_entity.type
_entity.pdbx_description
1 polymer ?
#
loop_
_entity_poly.entity_id
_entity_poly.type
_entity_poly.pdbx_seq_one_letter_code
_entity_poly.pdbx_strand_id
1 'polypeptide(L)'
;QWIELNRDSIIEAHFSDLRKPESETELAEIWYVLSEIKLAKNNLRKWMRSKRMGASTLALLTAQSWVHYEPRGVVLIIAPWNFPFNLTIGPLISALAAGNRVIIKPSEMTPNVSNLISGMINELFEPNRVAIFQGDQNVAQSLLKYPFHHIFFVGSPSVGKIVMAEAAKHLSSITLELGGKTPTIIDKTANVKMAINKLAWGKCLNLGQSCISPDYILIHESKKNEFLEGLSKKINDVYGESYEEKKNSGHLARIVNQRHWDRLDSLITSSIDKGANIVH
;
A
#
# COMPACT_ATOMS: atom_id res chain seq x y z
N GLN A 1 4.16 16.64 -13.36
CA GLN A 1 4.88 16.76 -14.64
C GLN A 1 5.83 15.58 -14.85
N TRP A 2 6.80 15.26 -13.93
CA TRP A 2 7.72 14.12 -14.13
C TRP A 2 6.95 12.80 -14.30
N ILE A 3 5.97 12.51 -13.44
CA ILE A 3 5.13 11.30 -13.50
C ILE A 3 4.38 11.21 -14.83
N GLU A 4 3.86 12.32 -15.33
CA GLU A 4 3.10 12.38 -16.59
C GLU A 4 4.00 12.12 -17.79
N LEU A 5 5.24 12.62 -17.75
CA LEU A 5 6.23 12.43 -18.82
C LEU A 5 6.86 11.02 -18.82
N ASN A 6 6.88 10.35 -17.66
CA ASN A 6 7.49 9.03 -17.50
C ASN A 6 6.46 7.91 -17.27
N ARG A 7 5.20 8.13 -17.70
CA ARG A 7 4.09 7.21 -17.48
C ARG A 7 4.37 5.80 -18.00
N ASP A 8 4.85 5.69 -19.24
CA ASP A 8 5.17 4.41 -19.87
C ASP A 8 6.28 3.66 -19.11
N SER A 9 7.32 4.37 -18.68
CA SER A 9 8.40 3.79 -17.87
C SER A 9 7.93 3.28 -16.51
N ILE A 10 6.95 3.96 -15.90
CA ILE A 10 6.33 3.50 -14.65
C ILE A 10 5.56 2.20 -14.91
N ILE A 11 4.78 2.13 -15.98
CA ILE A 11 4.01 0.95 -16.37
C ILE A 11 4.96 -0.23 -16.66
N GLU A 12 6.01 -0.01 -17.44
CA GLU A 12 6.98 -1.03 -17.79
C GLU A 12 7.72 -1.58 -16.56
N ALA A 13 8.13 -0.72 -15.63
CA ALA A 13 8.77 -1.15 -14.39
C ALA A 13 7.86 -2.04 -13.54
N HIS A 14 6.57 -1.69 -13.40
CA HIS A 14 5.60 -2.51 -12.69
C HIS A 14 5.30 -3.83 -13.40
N PHE A 15 5.22 -3.81 -14.70
CA PHE A 15 5.06 -5.02 -15.49
C PHE A 15 6.29 -5.95 -15.35
N SER A 16 7.49 -5.40 -15.35
CA SER A 16 8.74 -6.16 -15.19
C SER A 16 8.83 -6.83 -13.81
N ASP A 17 8.44 -6.15 -12.74
CA ASP A 17 8.55 -6.67 -11.38
C ASP A 17 7.38 -7.59 -10.97
N LEU A 18 6.15 -7.23 -11.32
CA LEU A 18 4.92 -7.87 -10.83
C LEU A 18 4.04 -8.40 -11.95
N ARG A 19 4.40 -8.16 -13.20
CA ARG A 19 3.52 -8.36 -14.35
C ARG A 19 2.17 -7.67 -14.17
N LYS A 20 2.18 -6.56 -13.42
CA LYS A 20 0.97 -5.79 -13.12
C LYS A 20 0.40 -5.19 -14.40
N PRO A 21 -0.91 -5.39 -14.67
CA PRO A 21 -1.57 -4.83 -15.83
C PRO A 21 -1.44 -3.30 -15.88
N GLU A 22 -1.33 -2.74 -17.08
CA GLU A 22 -1.30 -1.30 -17.31
C GLU A 22 -2.44 -0.58 -16.61
N SER A 23 -3.68 -1.08 -16.76
CA SER A 23 -4.86 -0.49 -16.12
C SER A 23 -4.80 -0.46 -14.59
N GLU A 24 -4.19 -1.48 -13.97
CA GLU A 24 -3.98 -1.51 -12.53
C GLU A 24 -2.88 -0.53 -12.09
N THR A 25 -1.79 -0.44 -12.85
CA THR A 25 -0.70 0.51 -12.61
C THR A 25 -1.21 1.94 -12.74
N GLU A 26 -1.98 2.22 -13.79
CA GLU A 26 -2.60 3.53 -13.99
C GLU A 26 -3.51 3.92 -12.81
N LEU A 27 -4.41 3.04 -12.42
CA LEU A 27 -5.40 3.34 -11.39
C LEU A 27 -4.78 3.41 -9.99
N ALA A 28 -4.01 2.38 -9.61
CA ALA A 28 -3.60 2.18 -8.24
C ALA A 28 -2.24 2.82 -7.88
N GLU A 29 -1.42 3.13 -8.87
CA GLU A 29 -0.09 3.70 -8.65
C GLU A 29 -0.03 5.15 -9.15
N ILE A 30 -0.32 5.40 -10.43
CA ILE A 30 -0.13 6.71 -11.06
C ILE A 30 -1.23 7.69 -10.67
N TRP A 31 -2.48 7.34 -10.97
CA TRP A 31 -3.62 8.22 -10.73
C TRP A 31 -3.77 8.58 -9.24
N TYR A 32 -3.55 7.60 -8.37
CA TYR A 32 -3.60 7.83 -6.92
C TYR A 32 -2.57 8.86 -6.49
N VAL A 33 -1.30 8.70 -6.89
CA VAL A 33 -0.22 9.64 -6.55
C VAL A 33 -0.49 11.04 -7.10
N LEU A 34 -0.97 11.15 -8.34
CA LEU A 34 -1.34 12.45 -8.92
C LEU A 34 -2.49 13.11 -8.14
N SER A 35 -3.45 12.32 -7.67
CA SER A 35 -4.56 12.80 -6.85
C SER A 35 -4.07 13.32 -5.49
N GLU A 36 -3.14 12.62 -4.83
CA GLU A 36 -2.52 13.05 -3.58
C GLU A 36 -1.72 14.36 -3.74
N ILE A 37 -0.94 14.48 -4.84
CA ILE A 37 -0.24 15.72 -5.15
C ILE A 37 -1.23 16.87 -5.32
N LYS A 38 -2.32 16.66 -6.07
CA LYS A 38 -3.37 17.66 -6.27
C LYS A 38 -4.04 18.05 -4.95
N LEU A 39 -4.36 17.06 -4.12
CA LEU A 39 -4.94 17.28 -2.79
C LEU A 39 -4.02 18.13 -1.92
N ALA A 40 -2.74 17.78 -1.83
CA ALA A 40 -1.76 18.50 -1.06
C ALA A 40 -1.60 19.95 -1.56
N LYS A 41 -1.41 20.15 -2.88
CA LYS A 41 -1.30 21.50 -3.48
C LYS A 41 -2.49 22.39 -3.14
N ASN A 42 -3.71 21.84 -3.24
CA ASN A 42 -4.94 22.63 -3.04
C ASN A 42 -5.19 22.97 -1.56
N ASN A 43 -4.70 22.15 -0.64
CA ASN A 43 -5.01 22.30 0.78
C ASN A 43 -3.83 22.76 1.65
N LEU A 44 -2.60 22.79 1.13
CA LEU A 44 -1.40 23.08 1.92
C LEU A 44 -1.51 24.39 2.71
N ARG A 45 -1.94 25.47 2.07
CA ARG A 45 -2.13 26.78 2.77
C ARG A 45 -3.17 26.70 3.89
N LYS A 46 -4.20 25.87 3.76
CA LYS A 46 -5.20 25.65 4.80
C LYS A 46 -4.64 24.83 5.93
N TRP A 47 -3.87 23.78 5.62
CA TRP A 47 -3.27 22.90 6.62
C TRP A 47 -2.20 23.61 7.47
N MET A 48 -1.50 24.55 6.89
CA MET A 48 -0.46 25.35 7.59
C MET A 48 -1.03 26.42 8.54
N ARG A 49 -2.33 26.71 8.48
CA ARG A 49 -2.93 27.75 9.33
C ARG A 49 -3.00 27.28 10.78
N SER A 50 -2.57 28.18 11.67
CA SER A 50 -2.78 28.00 13.10
C SER A 50 -4.27 27.91 13.42
N LYS A 51 -4.64 26.99 14.28
CA LYS A 51 -6.03 26.78 14.68
C LYS A 51 -6.24 27.37 16.08
N ARG A 52 -7.13 28.36 16.18
CA ARG A 52 -7.55 28.90 17.47
C ARG A 52 -8.38 27.85 18.22
N MET A 53 -8.04 27.62 19.48
CA MET A 53 -8.77 26.75 20.39
C MET A 53 -9.59 27.59 21.36
N GLY A 54 -10.72 27.08 21.79
CA GLY A 54 -11.51 27.69 22.85
C GLY A 54 -10.81 27.58 24.23
N ALA A 55 -11.17 28.43 25.18
CA ALA A 55 -10.76 28.29 26.55
C ALA A 55 -11.33 26.98 27.14
N SER A 56 -10.49 26.18 27.77
CA SER A 56 -10.87 24.88 28.31
C SER A 56 -11.45 24.96 29.73
N THR A 57 -11.20 26.05 30.45
CA THR A 57 -11.64 26.22 31.85
C THR A 57 -12.00 27.68 32.13
N LEU A 58 -12.80 27.91 33.20
CA LEU A 58 -13.19 29.22 33.66
C LEU A 58 -11.97 30.11 34.01
N ALA A 59 -10.92 29.49 34.52
CA ALA A 59 -9.66 30.17 34.86
C ALA A 59 -8.89 30.73 33.66
N LEU A 60 -9.20 30.25 32.44
CA LEU A 60 -8.54 30.64 31.20
C LEU A 60 -9.38 31.51 30.28
N LEU A 61 -10.48 32.08 30.76
CA LEU A 61 -11.42 32.86 29.92
C LEU A 61 -10.77 34.06 29.21
N THR A 62 -9.71 34.63 29.76
CA THR A 62 -8.96 35.72 29.15
C THR A 62 -7.77 35.26 28.31
N ALA A 63 -7.44 33.97 28.36
CA ALA A 63 -6.33 33.39 27.61
C ALA A 63 -6.77 33.03 26.17
N GLN A 64 -5.83 33.13 25.24
CA GLN A 64 -5.97 32.69 23.86
C GLN A 64 -5.03 31.52 23.63
N SER A 65 -5.58 30.39 23.12
CA SER A 65 -4.83 29.19 22.83
C SER A 65 -4.86 28.90 21.33
N TRP A 66 -3.73 28.45 20.81
CA TRP A 66 -3.55 28.14 19.40
C TRP A 66 -2.83 26.81 19.24
N VAL A 67 -3.21 26.07 18.20
CA VAL A 67 -2.44 24.92 17.71
C VAL A 67 -1.65 25.37 16.49
N HIS A 68 -0.34 25.24 16.56
CA HIS A 68 0.58 25.45 15.44
C HIS A 68 1.09 24.12 14.96
N TYR A 69 1.15 23.94 13.64
CA TYR A 69 1.67 22.73 13.02
C TYR A 69 3.11 22.97 12.56
N GLU A 70 4.01 22.11 13.00
CA GLU A 70 5.44 22.19 12.70
C GLU A 70 5.92 20.86 12.09
N PRO A 71 6.96 20.88 11.22
CA PRO A 71 7.57 19.66 10.75
C PRO A 71 8.20 18.88 11.91
N ARG A 72 8.10 17.55 11.86
CA ARG A 72 8.77 16.68 12.84
C ARG A 72 10.29 16.70 12.71
N GLY A 73 10.82 16.90 11.50
CA GLY A 73 12.24 16.93 11.19
C GLY A 73 12.64 15.96 10.09
N VAL A 74 13.41 14.93 10.40
CA VAL A 74 13.82 13.90 9.43
C VAL A 74 12.94 12.67 9.58
N VAL A 75 12.31 12.26 8.49
CA VAL A 75 11.39 11.10 8.40
C VAL A 75 12.05 9.98 7.59
N LEU A 76 11.98 8.76 8.10
CA LEU A 76 12.32 7.56 7.34
C LEU A 76 11.04 6.92 6.79
N ILE A 77 11.01 6.64 5.47
CA ILE A 77 9.96 5.88 4.81
C ILE A 77 10.54 4.54 4.36
N ILE A 78 10.03 3.43 4.91
CA ILE A 78 10.35 2.06 4.49
C ILE A 78 9.14 1.54 3.74
N ALA A 79 9.26 1.44 2.42
CA ALA A 79 8.16 1.15 1.52
C ALA A 79 8.05 -0.35 1.18
N PRO A 80 6.85 -0.84 0.87
CA PRO A 80 6.57 -2.23 0.53
C PRO A 80 6.73 -2.49 -0.97
N TRP A 81 6.54 -3.75 -1.37
CA TRP A 81 6.66 -4.23 -2.74
C TRP A 81 5.33 -4.32 -3.51
N ASN A 82 4.18 -4.31 -2.85
CA ASN A 82 2.89 -4.65 -3.48
C ASN A 82 2.28 -3.49 -4.29
N PHE A 83 2.42 -2.26 -3.82
CA PHE A 83 2.13 -1.02 -4.53
C PHE A 83 3.35 -0.09 -4.38
N PRO A 84 4.47 -0.44 -5.03
CA PRO A 84 5.77 0.12 -4.71
C PRO A 84 5.89 1.60 -5.03
N PHE A 85 5.25 2.09 -6.09
CA PHE A 85 5.27 3.50 -6.46
C PHE A 85 4.35 4.32 -5.54
N ASN A 86 3.10 3.91 -5.41
CA ASN A 86 2.10 4.60 -4.59
C ASN A 86 2.52 4.67 -3.12
N LEU A 87 2.86 3.52 -2.51
CA LEU A 87 3.19 3.46 -1.08
C LEU A 87 4.61 3.97 -0.74
N THR A 88 5.36 4.41 -1.74
CA THR A 88 6.60 5.19 -1.56
C THR A 88 6.31 6.68 -1.72
N ILE A 89 5.63 7.07 -2.80
CA ILE A 89 5.46 8.49 -3.15
C ILE A 89 4.31 9.15 -2.38
N GLY A 90 3.25 8.41 -2.05
CA GLY A 90 2.15 8.94 -1.22
C GLY A 90 2.63 9.46 0.15
N PRO A 91 3.34 8.65 0.95
CA PRO A 91 3.94 9.10 2.20
C PRO A 91 4.98 10.23 2.01
N LEU A 92 5.77 10.19 0.92
CA LEU A 92 6.70 11.27 0.58
C LEU A 92 5.98 12.60 0.38
N ILE A 93 4.86 12.62 -0.36
CA ILE A 93 4.05 13.83 -0.59
C ILE A 93 3.60 14.41 0.75
N SER A 94 3.08 13.58 1.64
CA SER A 94 2.59 13.99 2.96
C SER A 94 3.73 14.52 3.85
N ALA A 95 4.87 13.85 3.86
CA ALA A 95 6.05 14.26 4.63
C ALA A 95 6.62 15.61 4.14
N LEU A 96 6.71 15.81 2.82
CA LEU A 96 7.17 17.06 2.21
C LEU A 96 6.17 18.19 2.41
N ALA A 97 4.87 17.92 2.29
CA ALA A 97 3.81 18.90 2.57
C ALA A 97 3.86 19.40 4.02
N ALA A 98 4.22 18.53 4.96
CA ALA A 98 4.43 18.89 6.37
C ALA A 98 5.80 19.57 6.64
N GLY A 99 6.64 19.79 5.62
CA GLY A 99 7.92 20.48 5.75
C GLY A 99 9.10 19.61 6.19
N ASN A 100 8.95 18.30 6.24
CA ASN A 100 9.99 17.37 6.69
C ASN A 100 11.08 17.15 5.62
N ARG A 101 12.24 16.68 6.06
CA ARG A 101 13.25 16.03 5.24
C ARG A 101 12.99 14.53 5.25
N VAL A 102 13.29 13.84 4.14
CA VAL A 102 12.89 12.44 4.00
C VAL A 102 14.05 11.58 3.56
N ILE A 103 14.18 10.42 4.21
CA ILE A 103 14.99 9.31 3.73
C ILE A 103 14.04 8.19 3.33
N ILE A 104 14.26 7.63 2.13
CA ILE A 104 13.43 6.56 1.56
C ILE A 104 14.25 5.28 1.45
N LYS A 105 13.66 4.17 1.86
CA LYS A 105 14.13 2.82 1.55
C LYS A 105 13.02 2.10 0.78
N PRO A 106 13.10 2.02 -0.57
CA PRO A 106 12.15 1.27 -1.37
C PRO A 106 12.36 -0.23 -1.21
N SER A 107 11.44 -1.04 -1.73
CA SER A 107 11.53 -2.49 -1.59
C SER A 107 12.53 -3.12 -2.56
N GLU A 108 13.36 -4.01 -2.07
CA GLU A 108 14.27 -4.84 -2.87
C GLU A 108 13.54 -5.90 -3.71
N MET A 109 12.27 -6.18 -3.40
CA MET A 109 11.48 -7.18 -4.11
C MET A 109 10.91 -6.66 -5.45
N THR A 110 10.97 -5.34 -5.66
CA THR A 110 10.55 -4.67 -6.90
C THR A 110 11.66 -3.77 -7.41
N PRO A 111 12.77 -4.37 -7.91
CA PRO A 111 14.00 -3.64 -8.23
C PRO A 111 13.82 -2.65 -9.38
N ASN A 112 13.00 -2.95 -10.40
CA ASN A 112 12.78 -2.06 -11.52
C ASN A 112 12.05 -0.78 -11.09
N VAL A 113 10.98 -0.92 -10.29
CA VAL A 113 10.26 0.23 -9.73
C VAL A 113 11.15 1.00 -8.74
N SER A 114 11.94 0.32 -7.93
CA SER A 114 12.86 0.96 -6.98
C SER A 114 13.96 1.77 -7.68
N ASN A 115 14.50 1.26 -8.78
CA ASN A 115 15.46 1.97 -9.63
C ASN A 115 14.82 3.22 -10.28
N LEU A 116 13.60 3.08 -10.81
CA LEU A 116 12.85 4.19 -11.40
C LEU A 116 12.59 5.29 -10.37
N ILE A 117 12.13 4.91 -9.15
CA ILE A 117 11.94 5.88 -8.05
C ILE A 117 13.26 6.54 -7.68
N SER A 118 14.35 5.78 -7.61
CA SER A 118 15.68 6.33 -7.30
C SER A 118 16.12 7.37 -8.34
N GLY A 119 15.93 7.09 -9.62
CA GLY A 119 16.18 8.05 -10.70
C GLY A 119 15.34 9.32 -10.53
N MET A 120 14.04 9.18 -10.30
CA MET A 120 13.14 10.29 -10.07
C MET A 120 13.55 11.16 -8.86
N ILE A 121 13.88 10.53 -7.74
CA ILE A 121 14.27 11.28 -6.53
C ILE A 121 15.56 12.05 -6.75
N ASN A 122 16.57 11.42 -7.36
CA ASN A 122 17.86 12.06 -7.63
C ASN A 122 17.77 13.19 -8.68
N GLU A 123 16.80 13.13 -9.58
CA GLU A 123 16.54 14.19 -10.57
C GLU A 123 15.79 15.38 -9.94
N LEU A 124 14.82 15.11 -9.05
CA LEU A 124 13.89 16.14 -8.58
C LEU A 124 14.30 16.81 -7.27
N PHE A 125 15.17 16.19 -6.48
CA PHE A 125 15.47 16.66 -5.13
C PHE A 125 16.98 16.66 -4.83
N GLU A 126 17.41 17.70 -4.12
CA GLU A 126 18.73 17.71 -3.49
C GLU A 126 18.81 16.65 -2.38
N PRO A 127 19.95 15.94 -2.21
CA PRO A 127 20.07 14.86 -1.22
C PRO A 127 19.84 15.30 0.24
N ASN A 128 20.04 16.58 0.54
CA ASN A 128 19.77 17.15 1.86
C ASN A 128 18.25 17.35 2.12
N ARG A 129 17.41 17.24 1.10
CA ARG A 129 15.95 17.36 1.20
C ARG A 129 15.28 15.99 1.16
N VAL A 130 15.60 15.18 0.14
CA VAL A 130 15.12 13.80 -0.01
C VAL A 130 16.30 12.95 -0.44
N ALA A 131 16.61 11.90 0.30
CA ALA A 131 17.59 10.90 -0.06
C ALA A 131 16.95 9.51 -0.16
N ILE A 132 17.48 8.66 -1.03
CA ILE A 132 16.98 7.30 -1.24
C ILE A 132 18.13 6.31 -1.12
N PHE A 133 17.89 5.21 -0.39
CA PHE A 133 18.86 4.13 -0.18
C PHE A 133 18.21 2.81 -0.59
N GLN A 134 18.69 2.24 -1.66
CA GLN A 134 18.28 0.92 -2.11
C GLN A 134 19.07 -0.17 -1.39
N GLY A 135 18.50 -1.36 -1.33
CA GLY A 135 19.13 -2.53 -0.75
C GLY A 135 18.15 -3.39 0.05
N ASP A 136 18.69 -4.43 0.65
CA ASP A 136 17.95 -5.47 1.37
C ASP A 136 17.62 -5.06 2.83
N GLN A 137 17.26 -6.07 3.62
CA GLN A 137 16.99 -5.90 5.06
C GLN A 137 18.18 -5.33 5.84
N ASN A 138 19.43 -5.53 5.39
CA ASN A 138 20.61 -5.02 6.10
C ASN A 138 20.69 -3.51 6.00
N VAL A 139 20.32 -2.94 4.84
CA VAL A 139 20.21 -1.49 4.66
C VAL A 139 19.11 -0.93 5.55
N ALA A 140 17.94 -1.57 5.61
CA ALA A 140 16.85 -1.16 6.50
C ALA A 140 17.28 -1.18 7.98
N GLN A 141 17.94 -2.24 8.42
CA GLN A 141 18.47 -2.36 9.79
C GLN A 141 19.53 -1.30 10.09
N SER A 142 20.36 -0.96 9.11
CA SER A 142 21.38 0.08 9.26
C SER A 142 20.74 1.46 9.39
N LEU A 143 19.72 1.76 8.61
CA LEU A 143 18.97 3.01 8.71
C LEU A 143 18.26 3.14 10.06
N LEU A 144 17.66 2.07 10.57
CA LEU A 144 16.96 2.07 11.85
C LEU A 144 17.85 2.37 13.07
N LYS A 145 19.17 2.32 12.94
CA LYS A 145 20.12 2.74 13.99
C LYS A 145 20.24 4.25 14.18
N TYR A 146 19.71 5.05 13.24
CA TYR A 146 19.78 6.51 13.33
C TYR A 146 18.54 7.10 14.01
N PRO A 147 18.67 8.23 14.71
CA PRO A 147 17.59 8.85 15.47
C PRO A 147 16.65 9.66 14.56
N PHE A 148 15.79 8.99 13.83
CA PHE A 148 14.75 9.64 13.06
C PHE A 148 13.68 10.26 13.98
N HIS A 149 13.08 11.37 13.56
CA HIS A 149 11.97 11.98 14.29
C HIS A 149 10.64 11.24 14.06
N HIS A 150 10.51 10.60 12.89
CA HIS A 150 9.37 9.75 12.55
C HIS A 150 9.79 8.64 11.59
N ILE A 151 9.22 7.46 11.78
CA ILE A 151 9.40 6.32 10.87
C ILE A 151 8.03 5.91 10.34
N PHE A 152 7.89 5.93 9.03
CA PHE A 152 6.73 5.41 8.31
C PHE A 152 7.10 4.06 7.69
N PHE A 153 6.44 3.00 8.12
CA PHE A 153 6.73 1.64 7.69
C PHE A 153 5.47 0.98 7.12
N VAL A 154 5.60 0.38 5.95
CA VAL A 154 4.56 -0.48 5.36
C VAL A 154 5.12 -1.88 5.15
N GLY A 155 4.45 -2.89 5.72
CA GLY A 155 4.91 -4.28 5.58
C GLY A 155 4.21 -5.27 6.50
N SER A 156 4.90 -6.37 6.84
CA SER A 156 4.32 -7.40 7.69
C SER A 156 4.30 -7.02 9.17
N PRO A 157 3.33 -7.55 9.97
CA PRO A 157 3.32 -7.34 11.42
C PRO A 157 4.60 -7.80 12.13
N SER A 158 5.24 -8.86 11.65
CA SER A 158 6.50 -9.36 12.23
C SER A 158 7.64 -8.35 12.08
N VAL A 159 7.80 -7.76 10.89
CA VAL A 159 8.81 -6.72 10.66
C VAL A 159 8.41 -5.42 11.34
N GLY A 160 7.12 -5.06 11.37
CA GLY A 160 6.62 -3.89 12.08
C GLY A 160 6.99 -3.87 13.56
N LYS A 161 6.94 -5.05 14.24
CA LYS A 161 7.40 -5.19 15.63
C LYS A 161 8.89 -4.89 15.79
N ILE A 162 9.73 -5.31 14.84
CA ILE A 162 11.17 -5.03 14.84
C ILE A 162 11.40 -3.52 14.66
N VAL A 163 10.75 -2.91 13.67
CA VAL A 163 10.86 -1.46 13.42
C VAL A 163 10.40 -0.66 14.64
N MET A 164 9.31 -1.07 15.29
CA MET A 164 8.81 -0.42 16.50
C MET A 164 9.81 -0.51 17.66
N ALA A 165 10.43 -1.67 17.85
CA ALA A 165 11.44 -1.86 18.90
C ALA A 165 12.70 -1.01 18.65
N GLU A 166 13.16 -0.87 17.41
CA GLU A 166 14.29 0.00 17.06
C GLU A 166 13.92 1.49 17.25
N ALA A 167 12.73 1.91 16.80
CA ALA A 167 12.22 3.26 16.96
C ALA A 167 12.18 3.70 18.44
N ALA A 168 11.80 2.78 19.34
CA ALA A 168 11.72 3.04 20.77
C ALA A 168 13.07 3.44 21.40
N LYS A 169 14.19 2.96 20.88
CA LYS A 169 15.54 3.31 21.36
C LYS A 169 15.86 4.80 21.22
N HIS A 170 15.21 5.47 20.29
CA HIS A 170 15.42 6.89 19.97
C HIS A 170 14.21 7.75 20.30
N LEU A 171 13.16 7.18 20.91
CA LEU A 171 11.85 7.83 21.12
C LEU A 171 11.26 8.37 19.80
N SER A 172 11.58 7.73 18.69
CA SER A 172 11.03 8.07 17.38
C SER A 172 9.53 7.77 17.34
N SER A 173 8.74 8.71 16.86
CA SER A 173 7.33 8.40 16.57
C SER A 173 7.23 7.47 15.36
N ILE A 174 6.19 6.65 15.29
CA ILE A 174 6.07 5.62 14.26
C ILE A 174 4.65 5.56 13.70
N THR A 175 4.53 5.33 12.40
CA THR A 175 3.31 4.87 11.72
C THR A 175 3.57 3.51 11.12
N LEU A 176 2.75 2.53 11.49
CA LEU A 176 2.81 1.17 10.96
C LEU A 176 1.58 0.88 10.11
N GLU A 177 1.79 0.72 8.82
CA GLU A 177 0.77 0.23 7.87
C GLU A 177 1.03 -1.25 7.61
N LEU A 178 0.15 -2.11 8.12
CA LEU A 178 0.38 -3.55 8.18
C LEU A 178 -0.64 -4.31 7.34
N GLY A 179 -0.42 -5.61 7.20
CA GLY A 179 -1.37 -6.50 6.53
C GLY A 179 -2.70 -6.61 7.28
N GLY A 180 -3.74 -6.96 6.54
CA GLY A 180 -5.08 -7.13 7.06
C GLY A 180 -5.69 -8.48 6.71
N LYS A 181 -6.80 -8.81 7.38
CA LYS A 181 -7.68 -9.95 7.16
C LYS A 181 -9.10 -9.42 6.97
N THR A 182 -9.32 -8.74 5.84
CA THR A 182 -10.53 -7.97 5.57
C THR A 182 -11.75 -8.89 5.38
N PRO A 183 -12.69 -8.93 6.34
CA PRO A 183 -13.91 -9.72 6.22
C PRO A 183 -14.88 -9.09 5.22
N THR A 184 -15.57 -9.93 4.46
CA THR A 184 -16.70 -9.51 3.64
C THR A 184 -17.97 -10.20 4.16
N ILE A 185 -19.01 -9.42 4.43
CA ILE A 185 -20.28 -9.93 4.94
C ILE A 185 -21.33 -9.82 3.83
N ILE A 186 -21.93 -10.96 3.47
CA ILE A 186 -23.03 -11.05 2.51
C ILE A 186 -24.25 -11.61 3.24
N ASP A 187 -25.12 -10.72 3.70
CA ASP A 187 -26.32 -11.09 4.41
C ASP A 187 -27.49 -11.53 3.46
N LYS A 188 -28.61 -11.92 4.03
CA LYS A 188 -29.78 -12.36 3.25
C LYS A 188 -30.36 -11.28 2.33
N THR A 189 -30.12 -9.99 2.64
CA THR A 189 -30.65 -8.84 1.86
C THR A 189 -29.69 -8.35 0.79
N ALA A 190 -28.44 -8.86 0.79
CA ALA A 190 -27.41 -8.42 -0.11
C ALA A 190 -27.75 -8.69 -1.58
N ASN A 191 -27.38 -7.76 -2.46
CA ASN A 191 -27.40 -7.96 -3.89
C ASN A 191 -26.19 -8.81 -4.33
N VAL A 192 -26.43 -10.10 -4.57
CA VAL A 192 -25.37 -11.07 -4.88
C VAL A 192 -24.58 -10.70 -6.14
N LYS A 193 -25.26 -10.26 -7.21
CA LYS A 193 -24.61 -9.87 -8.47
C LYS A 193 -23.63 -8.70 -8.26
N MET A 194 -24.02 -7.71 -7.44
CA MET A 194 -23.15 -6.60 -7.09
C MET A 194 -21.97 -7.06 -6.24
N ALA A 195 -22.21 -7.94 -5.26
CA ALA A 195 -21.16 -8.53 -4.42
C ALA A 195 -20.13 -9.30 -5.27
N ILE A 196 -20.58 -10.14 -6.18
CA ILE A 196 -19.72 -10.89 -7.12
C ILE A 196 -18.83 -9.95 -7.92
N ASN A 197 -19.39 -8.91 -8.54
CA ASN A 197 -18.61 -7.98 -9.36
C ASN A 197 -17.54 -7.25 -8.55
N LYS A 198 -17.90 -6.77 -7.36
CA LYS A 198 -16.96 -6.06 -6.47
C LYS A 198 -15.86 -6.98 -5.93
N LEU A 199 -16.24 -8.21 -5.53
CA LEU A 199 -15.28 -9.15 -4.97
C LEU A 199 -14.34 -9.74 -6.00
N ALA A 200 -14.83 -10.08 -7.20
CA ALA A 200 -13.99 -10.55 -8.30
C ALA A 200 -12.90 -9.50 -8.62
N TRP A 201 -13.29 -8.24 -8.76
CA TRP A 201 -12.32 -7.17 -8.98
C TRP A 201 -11.40 -6.93 -7.78
N GLY A 202 -11.97 -6.76 -6.58
CA GLY A 202 -11.19 -6.40 -5.39
C GLY A 202 -10.23 -7.50 -4.92
N LYS A 203 -10.55 -8.80 -5.22
CA LYS A 203 -9.66 -9.91 -4.90
C LYS A 203 -8.59 -10.13 -5.94
N CYS A 204 -8.90 -9.92 -7.21
CA CYS A 204 -7.94 -10.15 -8.30
C CYS A 204 -7.00 -8.97 -8.54
N LEU A 205 -7.35 -7.75 -8.09
CA LEU A 205 -6.47 -6.59 -8.15
C LEU A 205 -5.11 -6.93 -7.52
N ASN A 206 -4.03 -6.71 -8.27
CA ASN A 206 -2.67 -7.10 -7.90
C ASN A 206 -2.55 -8.56 -7.42
N LEU A 207 -3.38 -9.45 -7.98
CA LEU A 207 -3.52 -10.87 -7.60
C LEU A 207 -3.78 -11.06 -6.09
N GLY A 208 -4.54 -10.16 -5.46
CA GLY A 208 -4.87 -10.20 -4.03
C GLY A 208 -3.72 -9.77 -3.10
N GLN A 209 -2.60 -9.30 -3.62
CA GLN A 209 -1.45 -8.83 -2.86
C GLN A 209 -1.66 -7.42 -2.32
N SER A 210 -2.71 -7.24 -1.54
CA SER A 210 -3.11 -5.96 -0.94
C SER A 210 -3.48 -6.13 0.53
N CYS A 211 -3.07 -5.17 1.36
CA CYS A 211 -3.39 -5.15 2.79
C CYS A 211 -4.90 -5.03 3.05
N ILE A 212 -5.67 -4.48 2.12
CA ILE A 212 -7.13 -4.30 2.19
C ILE A 212 -7.90 -5.24 1.26
N SER A 213 -7.23 -6.22 0.63
CA SER A 213 -7.91 -7.20 -0.23
C SER A 213 -8.94 -7.98 0.58
N PRO A 214 -10.15 -8.24 0.04
CA PRO A 214 -11.10 -9.17 0.63
C PRO A 214 -10.41 -10.52 0.93
N ASP A 215 -10.50 -10.99 2.17
CA ASP A 215 -9.79 -12.20 2.60
C ASP A 215 -10.75 -13.37 2.79
N TYR A 216 -11.68 -13.26 3.74
CA TYR A 216 -12.69 -14.28 3.96
C TYR A 216 -14.12 -13.70 3.87
N ILE A 217 -15.06 -14.57 3.53
CA ILE A 217 -16.44 -14.20 3.27
C ILE A 217 -17.37 -14.91 4.27
N LEU A 218 -18.14 -14.12 5.00
CA LEU A 218 -19.23 -14.59 5.83
C LEU A 218 -20.52 -14.41 5.02
N ILE A 219 -21.06 -15.50 4.52
CA ILE A 219 -22.22 -15.48 3.62
C ILE A 219 -23.43 -16.17 4.26
N HIS A 220 -24.61 -15.55 4.12
CA HIS A 220 -25.86 -16.18 4.53
C HIS A 220 -26.13 -17.40 3.65
N GLU A 221 -26.54 -18.52 4.25
CA GLU A 221 -26.68 -19.83 3.57
C GLU A 221 -27.54 -19.75 2.31
N SER A 222 -28.66 -19.02 2.35
CA SER A 222 -29.54 -18.84 1.18
C SER A 222 -28.92 -18.15 -0.02
N LYS A 223 -27.73 -17.54 0.11
CA LYS A 223 -27.01 -16.82 -0.95
C LYS A 223 -25.75 -17.55 -1.39
N LYS A 224 -25.35 -18.60 -0.68
CA LYS A 224 -24.07 -19.27 -0.86
C LYS A 224 -23.88 -19.84 -2.27
N ASN A 225 -24.82 -20.66 -2.74
CA ASN A 225 -24.69 -21.34 -4.02
C ASN A 225 -24.69 -20.34 -5.20
N GLU A 226 -25.67 -19.42 -5.20
CA GLU A 226 -25.72 -18.34 -6.22
C GLU A 226 -24.41 -17.53 -6.27
N PHE A 227 -23.84 -17.25 -5.11
CA PHE A 227 -22.59 -16.49 -5.02
C PHE A 227 -21.40 -17.31 -5.55
N LEU A 228 -21.22 -18.56 -5.13
CA LEU A 228 -20.09 -19.40 -5.54
C LEU A 228 -20.09 -19.64 -7.06
N GLU A 229 -21.24 -20.03 -7.62
CA GLU A 229 -21.40 -20.23 -9.07
C GLU A 229 -21.13 -18.95 -9.85
N GLY A 230 -21.73 -17.83 -9.40
CA GLY A 230 -21.58 -16.55 -10.05
C GLY A 230 -20.17 -15.99 -9.95
N LEU A 231 -19.47 -16.18 -8.83
CA LEU A 231 -18.09 -15.74 -8.66
C LEU A 231 -17.13 -16.54 -9.56
N SER A 232 -17.27 -17.88 -9.58
CA SER A 232 -16.46 -18.74 -10.45
C SER A 232 -16.66 -18.37 -11.92
N LYS A 233 -17.92 -18.19 -12.34
CA LYS A 233 -18.21 -17.73 -13.70
C LYS A 233 -17.58 -16.38 -14.00
N LYS A 234 -17.72 -15.40 -13.08
CA LYS A 234 -17.17 -14.07 -13.27
C LYS A 234 -15.65 -14.07 -13.39
N ILE A 235 -14.95 -14.89 -12.61
CA ILE A 235 -13.50 -15.04 -12.69
C ILE A 235 -13.11 -15.63 -14.05
N ASN A 236 -13.81 -16.67 -14.51
CA ASN A 236 -13.57 -17.28 -15.81
C ASN A 236 -13.83 -16.30 -16.97
N ASP A 237 -14.94 -15.58 -16.94
CA ASP A 237 -15.30 -14.59 -17.96
C ASP A 237 -14.23 -13.47 -18.13
N VAL A 238 -13.54 -13.11 -17.06
CA VAL A 238 -12.56 -12.00 -17.07
C VAL A 238 -11.14 -12.48 -17.32
N TYR A 239 -10.75 -13.61 -16.74
CA TYR A 239 -9.35 -14.03 -16.69
C TYR A 239 -9.04 -15.30 -17.49
N GLY A 240 -10.05 -15.98 -18.01
CA GLY A 240 -9.94 -17.23 -18.74
C GLY A 240 -10.50 -18.43 -17.97
N GLU A 241 -10.92 -19.47 -18.69
CA GLU A 241 -11.49 -20.68 -18.11
C GLU A 241 -10.41 -21.66 -17.64
N SER A 242 -9.37 -21.85 -18.46
CA SER A 242 -8.29 -22.77 -18.18
C SER A 242 -7.14 -22.12 -17.39
N TYR A 243 -6.30 -22.97 -16.79
CA TYR A 243 -5.06 -22.51 -16.15
C TYR A 243 -4.13 -21.75 -17.12
N GLU A 244 -3.98 -22.28 -18.34
CA GLU A 244 -3.12 -21.66 -19.35
C GLU A 244 -3.65 -20.29 -19.81
N GLU A 245 -4.97 -20.15 -19.96
CA GLU A 245 -5.59 -18.86 -20.27
C GLU A 245 -5.36 -17.85 -19.12
N LYS A 246 -5.61 -18.24 -17.87
CA LYS A 246 -5.34 -17.40 -16.68
C LYS A 246 -3.87 -17.02 -16.58
N LYS A 247 -2.97 -17.98 -16.82
CA LYS A 247 -1.52 -17.77 -16.80
C LYS A 247 -1.06 -16.80 -17.90
N ASN A 248 -1.68 -16.84 -19.06
CA ASN A 248 -1.35 -15.98 -20.19
C ASN A 248 -2.18 -14.70 -20.23
N SER A 249 -3.14 -14.56 -19.33
CA SER A 249 -3.96 -13.35 -19.23
C SER A 249 -3.11 -12.11 -18.97
N GLY A 250 -3.31 -11.08 -19.78
CA GLY A 250 -2.73 -9.75 -19.55
C GLY A 250 -3.40 -8.97 -18.42
N HIS A 251 -4.44 -9.55 -17.80
CA HIS A 251 -5.25 -8.88 -16.77
C HIS A 251 -4.93 -9.33 -15.33
N LEU A 252 -3.97 -10.24 -15.14
CA LEU A 252 -3.53 -10.71 -13.84
C LEU A 252 -2.07 -10.37 -13.58
N ALA A 253 -1.81 -9.77 -12.43
CA ALA A 253 -0.46 -9.63 -11.89
C ALA A 253 0.17 -11.01 -11.56
N ARG A 254 1.37 -11.03 -11.00
CA ARG A 254 2.03 -12.25 -10.53
C ARG A 254 2.41 -12.12 -9.06
N ILE A 255 2.53 -13.28 -8.40
CA ILE A 255 3.10 -13.34 -7.05
C ILE A 255 4.55 -12.85 -7.12
N VAL A 256 4.90 -11.95 -6.24
CA VAL A 256 6.14 -11.15 -6.30
C VAL A 256 7.42 -11.99 -6.40
N ASN A 257 7.47 -13.15 -5.74
CA ASN A 257 8.63 -14.05 -5.80
C ASN A 257 8.28 -15.48 -5.37
N GLN A 258 9.22 -16.41 -5.61
CA GLN A 258 9.06 -17.82 -5.32
C GLN A 258 8.75 -18.08 -3.83
N ARG A 259 9.43 -17.42 -2.90
CA ARG A 259 9.18 -17.60 -1.46
C ARG A 259 7.72 -17.29 -1.07
N HIS A 260 7.12 -16.26 -1.65
CA HIS A 260 5.71 -15.94 -1.40
C HIS A 260 4.77 -16.93 -2.07
N TRP A 261 5.13 -17.43 -3.25
CA TRP A 261 4.39 -18.49 -3.93
C TRP A 261 4.38 -19.77 -3.09
N ASP A 262 5.56 -20.25 -2.66
CA ASP A 262 5.71 -21.46 -1.82
C ASP A 262 4.90 -21.37 -0.52
N ARG A 263 4.90 -20.18 0.10
CA ARG A 263 4.10 -19.93 1.30
C ARG A 263 2.60 -20.05 1.06
N LEU A 264 2.10 -19.55 -0.08
CA LEU A 264 0.69 -19.64 -0.45
C LEU A 264 0.31 -21.07 -0.81
N ASP A 265 1.13 -21.77 -1.56
CA ASP A 265 0.94 -23.18 -1.91
C ASP A 265 0.88 -24.06 -0.65
N SER A 266 1.82 -23.90 0.26
CA SER A 266 1.82 -24.58 1.56
C SER A 266 0.58 -24.28 2.40
N LEU A 267 0.07 -23.04 2.35
CA LEU A 267 -1.15 -22.65 3.05
C LEU A 267 -2.38 -23.36 2.45
N ILE A 268 -2.49 -23.42 1.13
CA ILE A 268 -3.59 -24.09 0.43
C ILE A 268 -3.56 -25.60 0.76
N THR A 269 -2.40 -26.23 0.60
CA THR A 269 -2.21 -27.67 0.88
C THR A 269 -2.58 -27.99 2.33
N SER A 270 -2.05 -27.26 3.30
CA SER A 270 -2.39 -27.44 4.71
C SER A 270 -3.87 -27.19 5.03
N SER A 271 -4.55 -26.35 4.26
CA SER A 271 -5.98 -26.11 4.43
C SER A 271 -6.81 -27.28 3.91
N ILE A 272 -6.43 -27.86 2.78
CA ILE A 272 -7.05 -29.07 2.22
C ILE A 272 -6.90 -30.23 3.20
N ASP A 273 -5.72 -30.46 3.75
CA ASP A 273 -5.43 -31.51 4.75
C ASP A 273 -6.32 -31.35 5.99
N LYS A 274 -6.76 -30.14 6.30
CA LYS A 274 -7.68 -29.84 7.41
C LYS A 274 -9.16 -29.84 7.03
N GLY A 275 -9.49 -30.29 5.81
CA GLY A 275 -10.86 -30.45 5.34
C GLY A 275 -11.43 -29.26 4.57
N ALA A 276 -10.62 -28.34 4.10
CA ALA A 276 -11.09 -27.30 3.18
C ALA A 276 -11.36 -27.87 1.79
N ASN A 277 -12.40 -27.37 1.13
CA ASN A 277 -12.74 -27.73 -0.25
C ASN A 277 -12.33 -26.59 -1.19
N ILE A 278 -11.67 -26.94 -2.28
CA ILE A 278 -11.43 -26.02 -3.39
C ILE A 278 -12.71 -25.91 -4.20
N VAL A 279 -13.19 -24.69 -4.42
CA VAL A 279 -14.40 -24.42 -5.19
C VAL A 279 -14.07 -23.94 -6.61
N HIS A 280 -12.91 -23.27 -6.77
CA HIS A 280 -12.50 -22.69 -8.05
C HIS A 280 -10.97 -22.63 -8.14
#